data_39aff38605da1e9848da423ce2026b31
#
_entry.id   39aff38605da1e9848da423ce2026b31
#
_cell.length_a   1.000
_cell.length_b   1.000
_cell.length_c   1.000
_cell.angle_alpha   90.00
_cell.angle_beta   90.00
_cell.angle_gamma   90.00
#
_symmetry.space_group_name_H-M   'P 1'
#
loop_
_entity.id
_entity.type
_entity.pdbx_description
1 polymer ?
#
loop_
_entity_poly.entity_id
_entity_poly.type
_entity_poly.pdbx_seq_one_letter_code
_entity_poly.pdbx_strand_id
1 'polypeptide(L)'
;AETYLETIEDLDSLKPCAHTNNILSALVSDIVEGNVSGEELRTSEIQRLRQLCGKAEFELEKKWAERIAESEEPEQKIREFPYYRNYIRLADLEYSTLLECCNRLEKSAVFVGGGALPMTAIIFAKHYGFDIDVIERDRTAVERSRKLLESLGIDIDVLETSAQTFNDYEEYHTVHVASMVGQSRDEELEVFQKIRSSLRSHTHIMARTVHGNRKLLYRPVSDNVRRMFSIEAERRPSSEIVNSAMVLSMY
;
A
#
# COMPACT_ATOMS: atom_id res chain seq x y z
N ALA A 1 -13.54 11.77 -15.05
CA ALA A 1 -12.43 11.98 -14.09
C ALA A 1 -12.18 13.46 -13.81
N GLU A 2 -12.31 14.30 -14.83
CA GLU A 2 -12.11 15.76 -14.73
C GLU A 2 -12.98 16.37 -13.62
N THR A 3 -14.27 16.11 -13.61
CA THR A 3 -15.21 16.60 -12.59
C THR A 3 -14.79 16.21 -11.17
N TYR A 4 -14.24 15.02 -10.98
CA TYR A 4 -13.72 14.59 -9.68
C TYR A 4 -12.47 15.37 -9.28
N LEU A 5 -11.56 15.64 -10.24
CA LEU A 5 -10.36 16.42 -9.96
C LEU A 5 -10.75 17.85 -9.51
N GLU A 6 -11.61 18.52 -10.25
CA GLU A 6 -12.13 19.85 -9.90
C GLU A 6 -12.80 19.83 -8.52
N THR A 7 -13.70 18.87 -8.28
CA THR A 7 -14.40 18.75 -6.99
C THR A 7 -13.45 18.55 -5.82
N ILE A 8 -12.37 17.75 -6.00
CA ILE A 8 -11.39 17.50 -4.93
C ILE A 8 -10.48 18.72 -4.73
N GLU A 9 -10.14 19.45 -5.80
CA GLU A 9 -9.35 20.68 -5.70
C GLU A 9 -10.11 21.83 -5.01
N ASP A 10 -11.43 21.87 -5.16
CA ASP A 10 -12.31 22.85 -4.50
C ASP A 10 -12.59 22.55 -3.02
N LEU A 11 -12.11 21.40 -2.50
CA LEU A 11 -12.24 21.10 -1.08
C LEU A 11 -11.35 22.02 -0.23
N ASP A 12 -11.93 22.65 0.80
CA ASP A 12 -11.19 23.46 1.77
C ASP A 12 -10.07 22.65 2.49
N SER A 13 -10.27 21.34 2.62
CA SER A 13 -9.33 20.44 3.30
C SER A 13 -9.53 18.99 2.86
N LEU A 14 -8.40 18.28 2.74
CA LEU A 14 -8.39 16.83 2.52
C LEU A 14 -8.45 16.02 3.83
N LYS A 15 -8.61 16.68 4.98
CA LYS A 15 -8.81 15.98 6.26
C LYS A 15 -10.12 15.19 6.23
N PRO A 16 -10.13 14.00 6.83
CA PRO A 16 -11.29 13.12 6.78
C PRO A 16 -12.50 13.74 7.51
N CYS A 17 -13.55 13.97 6.74
CA CYS A 17 -14.90 14.32 7.20
C CYS A 17 -15.91 13.61 6.30
N ALA A 18 -17.20 13.65 6.64
CA ALA A 18 -18.23 12.95 5.87
C ALA A 18 -18.25 13.39 4.40
N HIS A 19 -18.11 14.68 4.13
CA HIS A 19 -18.11 15.24 2.77
C HIS A 19 -16.91 14.76 1.95
N THR A 20 -15.68 14.95 2.47
CA THR A 20 -14.45 14.51 1.81
C THR A 20 -14.44 13.00 1.56
N ASN A 21 -14.83 12.22 2.57
CA ASN A 21 -14.86 10.76 2.47
C ASN A 21 -15.86 10.27 1.42
N ASN A 22 -17.04 10.90 1.33
CA ASN A 22 -18.06 10.54 0.34
C ASN A 22 -17.56 10.79 -1.10
N ILE A 23 -16.92 11.93 -1.36
CA ILE A 23 -16.37 12.24 -2.69
C ILE A 23 -15.28 11.23 -3.09
N LEU A 24 -14.34 10.94 -2.19
CA LEU A 24 -13.25 10.01 -2.47
C LEU A 24 -13.75 8.57 -2.62
N SER A 25 -14.71 8.15 -1.80
CA SER A 25 -15.30 6.81 -1.91
C SER A 25 -16.08 6.66 -3.22
N ALA A 26 -16.81 7.69 -3.65
CA ALA A 26 -17.52 7.68 -4.94
C ALA A 26 -16.54 7.60 -6.11
N LEU A 27 -15.44 8.38 -6.08
CA LEU A 27 -14.38 8.29 -7.09
C LEU A 27 -13.78 6.89 -7.19
N VAL A 28 -13.44 6.28 -6.06
CA VAL A 28 -12.87 4.92 -6.02
C VAL A 28 -13.87 3.90 -6.59
N SER A 29 -15.15 3.97 -6.19
CA SER A 29 -16.20 3.09 -6.70
C SER A 29 -16.36 3.22 -8.21
N ASP A 30 -16.49 4.44 -8.72
CA ASP A 30 -16.66 4.70 -10.14
C ASP A 30 -15.46 4.27 -10.99
N ILE A 31 -14.25 4.41 -10.46
CA ILE A 31 -13.03 3.91 -11.12
C ILE A 31 -13.01 2.38 -11.18
N VAL A 32 -13.36 1.72 -10.07
CA VAL A 32 -13.36 0.26 -9.96
C VAL A 32 -14.45 -0.36 -10.84
N GLU A 33 -15.63 0.26 -10.89
CA GLU A 33 -16.77 -0.17 -11.71
C GLU A 33 -16.60 0.18 -13.20
N GLY A 34 -15.62 1.03 -13.54
CA GLY A 34 -15.38 1.44 -14.92
C GLY A 34 -16.25 2.61 -15.41
N ASN A 35 -16.95 3.28 -14.50
CA ASN A 35 -17.81 4.43 -14.80
C ASN A 35 -17.00 5.70 -15.09
N VAL A 36 -15.72 5.73 -14.68
CA VAL A 36 -14.80 6.85 -14.89
C VAL A 36 -13.57 6.38 -15.63
N SER A 37 -13.23 7.09 -16.71
CA SER A 37 -12.01 6.91 -17.50
C SER A 37 -11.10 8.14 -17.35
N GLY A 38 -9.81 7.93 -17.57
CA GLY A 38 -8.79 8.99 -17.58
C GLY A 38 -8.38 9.42 -18.98
N GLU A 39 -9.08 8.98 -20.02
CA GLU A 39 -8.70 9.25 -21.41
C GLU A 39 -8.70 10.72 -21.77
N GLU A 40 -9.55 11.51 -21.11
CA GLU A 40 -9.67 12.97 -21.32
C GLU A 40 -8.67 13.79 -20.49
N LEU A 41 -8.01 13.16 -19.50
CA LEU A 41 -7.07 13.84 -18.61
C LEU A 41 -5.66 13.88 -19.19
N ARG A 42 -5.01 15.03 -19.06
CA ARG A 42 -3.58 15.17 -19.32
C ARG A 42 -2.77 14.43 -18.25
N THR A 43 -1.56 14.04 -18.57
CA THR A 43 -0.65 13.36 -17.64
C THR A 43 -0.46 14.14 -16.33
N SER A 44 -0.35 15.46 -16.41
CA SER A 44 -0.23 16.33 -15.23
C SER A 44 -1.46 16.31 -14.33
N GLU A 45 -2.65 16.21 -14.90
CA GLU A 45 -3.92 16.13 -14.17
C GLU A 45 -4.08 14.77 -13.47
N ILE A 46 -3.69 13.69 -14.14
CA ILE A 46 -3.63 12.36 -13.50
C ILE A 46 -2.63 12.35 -12.33
N GLN A 47 -1.47 12.97 -12.50
CA GLN A 47 -0.50 13.08 -11.41
C GLN A 47 -1.06 13.90 -10.24
N ARG A 48 -1.75 14.99 -10.55
CA ARG A 48 -2.40 15.84 -9.55
C ARG A 48 -3.48 15.10 -8.79
N LEU A 49 -4.36 14.36 -9.49
CA LEU A 49 -5.40 13.54 -8.88
C LEU A 49 -4.80 12.50 -7.90
N ARG A 50 -3.74 11.79 -8.33
CA ARG A 50 -3.03 10.83 -7.45
C ARG A 50 -2.45 11.48 -6.21
N GLN A 51 -1.86 12.66 -6.33
CA GLN A 51 -1.31 13.40 -5.19
C GLN A 51 -2.39 13.77 -4.18
N LEU A 52 -3.53 14.25 -4.66
CA LEU A 52 -4.67 14.63 -3.80
C LEU A 52 -5.27 13.40 -3.11
N CYS A 53 -5.51 12.32 -3.86
CA CYS A 53 -6.02 11.06 -3.30
C CYS A 53 -5.05 10.47 -2.27
N GLY A 54 -3.77 10.40 -2.58
CA GLY A 54 -2.75 9.88 -1.66
C GLY A 54 -2.62 10.72 -0.39
N LYS A 55 -2.72 12.05 -0.49
CA LYS A 55 -2.74 12.93 0.68
C LYS A 55 -3.98 12.70 1.54
N ALA A 56 -5.14 12.55 0.93
CA ALA A 56 -6.39 12.29 1.65
C ALA A 56 -6.37 10.91 2.34
N GLU A 57 -5.85 9.88 1.66
CA GLU A 57 -5.65 8.54 2.23
C GLU A 57 -4.73 8.61 3.45
N PHE A 58 -3.60 9.29 3.34
CA PHE A 58 -2.66 9.48 4.46
C PHE A 58 -3.31 10.19 5.66
N GLU A 59 -4.11 11.25 5.44
CA GLU A 59 -4.84 11.93 6.50
C GLU A 59 -5.93 11.03 7.14
N LEU A 60 -6.60 10.20 6.33
CA LEU A 60 -7.58 9.24 6.81
C LEU A 60 -6.92 8.17 7.71
N GLU A 61 -5.81 7.60 7.26
CA GLU A 61 -5.07 6.57 8.01
C GLU A 61 -4.55 7.12 9.34
N LYS A 62 -3.98 8.33 9.34
CA LYS A 62 -3.53 8.98 10.59
C LYS A 62 -4.67 9.13 11.60
N LYS A 63 -5.84 9.60 11.14
CA LYS A 63 -7.00 9.77 12.02
C LYS A 63 -7.52 8.43 12.55
N TRP A 64 -7.54 7.39 11.73
CA TRP A 64 -8.01 6.08 12.15
C TRP A 64 -7.01 5.37 13.05
N ALA A 65 -5.71 5.49 12.81
CA ALA A 65 -4.69 4.99 13.72
C ALA A 65 -4.86 5.56 15.14
N GLU A 66 -5.07 6.87 15.23
CA GLU A 66 -5.33 7.57 16.50
C GLU A 66 -6.62 7.09 17.18
N ARG A 67 -7.73 7.02 16.42
CA ARG A 67 -9.03 6.55 16.93
C ARG A 67 -9.00 5.10 17.44
N ILE A 68 -8.26 4.23 16.75
CA ILE A 68 -8.12 2.83 17.16
C ILE A 68 -7.28 2.75 18.43
N ALA A 69 -6.13 3.46 18.45
CA ALA A 69 -5.22 3.44 19.58
C ALA A 69 -5.81 4.02 20.87
N GLU A 70 -6.79 4.92 20.76
CA GLU A 70 -7.48 5.55 21.89
C GLU A 70 -8.78 4.84 22.29
N SER A 71 -9.16 3.78 21.57
CA SER A 71 -10.37 3.01 21.86
C SER A 71 -10.19 2.08 23.05
N GLU A 72 -11.22 1.91 23.85
CA GLU A 72 -11.26 0.86 24.88
C GLU A 72 -11.30 -0.56 24.26
N GLU A 73 -11.79 -0.68 23.02
CA GLU A 73 -11.88 -1.93 22.26
C GLU A 73 -11.17 -1.79 20.88
N PRO A 74 -9.83 -1.67 20.83
CA PRO A 74 -9.10 -1.40 19.60
C PRO A 74 -9.28 -2.51 18.54
N GLU A 75 -9.40 -3.77 18.94
CA GLU A 75 -9.69 -4.92 18.09
C GLU A 75 -11.05 -4.83 17.37
N GLN A 76 -12.05 -4.25 18.01
CA GLN A 76 -13.35 -3.99 17.40
C GLN A 76 -13.27 -2.73 16.53
N LYS A 77 -12.62 -1.69 17.05
CA LYS A 77 -12.52 -0.39 16.39
C LYS A 77 -11.81 -0.45 15.04
N ILE A 78 -10.77 -1.26 14.89
CA ILE A 78 -10.05 -1.42 13.60
C ILE A 78 -10.96 -1.97 12.50
N ARG A 79 -11.96 -2.80 12.86
CA ARG A 79 -12.92 -3.37 11.90
C ARG A 79 -13.92 -2.35 11.35
N GLU A 80 -14.06 -1.21 12.02
CA GLU A 80 -14.89 -0.10 11.58
C GLU A 80 -14.16 0.81 10.56
N PHE A 81 -12.86 0.60 10.34
CA PHE A 81 -12.10 1.34 9.32
C PHE A 81 -12.74 1.13 7.95
N PRO A 82 -13.08 2.21 7.20
CA PRO A 82 -13.86 2.12 5.97
C PRO A 82 -13.31 1.13 4.94
N TYR A 83 -11.97 1.01 4.87
CA TYR A 83 -11.29 0.13 3.92
C TYR A 83 -10.82 -1.20 4.53
N TYR A 84 -11.24 -1.53 5.77
CA TYR A 84 -10.84 -2.77 6.44
C TYR A 84 -11.06 -4.01 5.59
N ARG A 85 -12.27 -4.16 5.01
CA ARG A 85 -12.60 -5.30 4.15
C ARG A 85 -11.78 -5.33 2.85
N ASN A 86 -11.47 -4.15 2.29
CA ASN A 86 -10.64 -4.05 1.10
C ASN A 86 -9.21 -4.50 1.39
N TYR A 87 -8.66 -4.15 2.56
CA TYR A 87 -7.35 -4.61 2.98
C TYR A 87 -7.30 -6.12 3.23
N ILE A 88 -8.36 -6.72 3.81
CA ILE A 88 -8.46 -8.19 3.95
C ILE A 88 -8.41 -8.83 2.56
N ARG A 89 -9.23 -8.40 1.62
CA ARG A 89 -9.27 -8.95 0.25
C ARG A 89 -7.96 -8.75 -0.50
N LEU A 90 -7.32 -7.59 -0.32
CA LEU A 90 -6.02 -7.32 -0.93
C LEU A 90 -4.94 -8.25 -0.34
N ALA A 91 -4.93 -8.44 0.96
CA ALA A 91 -4.01 -9.36 1.62
C ALA A 91 -4.25 -10.83 1.20
N ASP A 92 -5.52 -11.26 1.02
CA ASP A 92 -5.87 -12.57 0.47
C ASP A 92 -5.32 -12.74 -0.95
N LEU A 93 -5.44 -11.71 -1.80
CA LEU A 93 -4.89 -11.71 -3.16
C LEU A 93 -3.36 -11.80 -3.13
N GLU A 94 -2.69 -11.00 -2.31
CA GLU A 94 -1.24 -10.99 -2.18
C GLU A 94 -0.72 -12.32 -1.65
N TYR A 95 -1.32 -12.84 -0.58
CA TYR A 95 -0.95 -14.11 0.03
C TYR A 95 -1.13 -15.29 -0.93
N SER A 96 -2.28 -15.38 -1.61
CA SER A 96 -2.53 -16.44 -2.59
C SER A 96 -1.55 -16.36 -3.77
N THR A 97 -1.20 -15.15 -4.22
CA THR A 97 -0.21 -14.97 -5.29
C THR A 97 1.19 -15.41 -4.86
N LEU A 98 1.58 -15.13 -3.61
CA LEU A 98 2.84 -15.64 -3.06
C LEU A 98 2.86 -17.17 -2.98
N LEU A 99 1.77 -17.79 -2.55
CA LEU A 99 1.67 -19.26 -2.47
C LEU A 99 1.82 -19.96 -3.83
N GLU A 100 1.37 -19.33 -4.92
CA GLU A 100 1.54 -19.85 -6.27
C GLU A 100 3.01 -19.86 -6.72
N CYS A 101 3.82 -18.93 -6.20
CA CYS A 101 5.22 -18.77 -6.60
C CYS A 101 6.19 -19.57 -5.72
N CYS A 102 5.74 -20.06 -4.56
CA CYS A 102 6.61 -20.67 -3.56
C CYS A 102 6.21 -22.12 -3.27
N ASN A 103 7.12 -23.09 -3.46
CA ASN A 103 6.90 -24.45 -2.99
C ASN A 103 6.77 -24.52 -1.47
N ARG A 104 7.47 -23.65 -0.77
CA ARG A 104 7.41 -23.43 0.67
C ARG A 104 7.55 -21.93 0.94
N LEU A 105 6.51 -21.32 1.48
CA LEU A 105 6.50 -19.91 1.83
C LEU A 105 7.05 -19.73 3.25
N GLU A 106 8.24 -19.14 3.34
CA GLU A 106 8.80 -18.68 4.61
C GLU A 106 8.09 -17.40 5.05
N LYS A 107 7.65 -17.37 6.30
CA LYS A 107 6.78 -16.30 6.82
C LYS A 107 7.55 -15.20 7.55
N SER A 108 8.68 -14.78 6.98
CA SER A 108 9.44 -13.62 7.42
C SER A 108 9.37 -12.55 6.33
N ALA A 109 8.91 -11.36 6.69
CA ALA A 109 8.68 -10.28 5.73
C ALA A 109 9.04 -8.90 6.27
N VAL A 110 9.29 -7.96 5.36
CA VAL A 110 9.32 -6.54 5.65
C VAL A 110 8.33 -5.80 4.74
N PHE A 111 7.51 -4.94 5.33
CA PHE A 111 6.54 -4.11 4.61
C PHE A 111 7.05 -2.67 4.46
N VAL A 112 7.31 -2.26 3.22
CA VAL A 112 7.88 -0.96 2.86
C VAL A 112 6.75 0.02 2.58
N GLY A 113 6.71 1.13 3.34
CA GLY A 113 5.68 2.16 3.22
C GLY A 113 4.43 1.83 4.03
N GLY A 114 4.62 1.55 5.33
CA GLY A 114 3.52 1.13 6.21
C GLY A 114 2.52 2.22 6.57
N GLY A 115 2.91 3.49 6.49
CA GLY A 115 2.05 4.60 6.89
C GLY A 115 1.73 4.60 8.40
N ALA A 116 0.73 5.37 8.77
CA ALA A 116 0.26 5.43 10.16
C ALA A 116 -0.63 4.24 10.56
N LEU A 117 -1.23 3.56 9.60
CA LEU A 117 -2.13 2.43 9.77
C LEU A 117 -1.65 1.25 8.90
N PRO A 118 -0.65 0.45 9.36
CA PRO A 118 -0.02 -0.60 8.57
C PRO A 118 -0.92 -1.84 8.43
N MET A 119 -2.12 -1.66 7.84
CA MET A 119 -3.17 -2.69 7.75
C MET A 119 -2.68 -4.00 7.15
N THR A 120 -1.85 -3.92 6.09
CA THR A 120 -1.32 -5.13 5.44
C THR A 120 -0.44 -5.92 6.39
N ALA A 121 0.50 -5.27 7.08
CA ALA A 121 1.37 -5.94 8.04
C ALA A 121 0.56 -6.56 9.18
N ILE A 122 -0.43 -5.83 9.72
CA ILE A 122 -1.34 -6.34 10.75
C ILE A 122 -2.07 -7.60 10.28
N ILE A 123 -2.61 -7.60 9.05
CA ILE A 123 -3.34 -8.75 8.50
C ILE A 123 -2.38 -9.91 8.26
N PHE A 124 -1.21 -9.68 7.68
CA PHE A 124 -0.21 -10.73 7.45
C PHE A 124 0.25 -11.37 8.76
N ALA A 125 0.50 -10.59 9.79
CA ALA A 125 0.85 -11.12 11.11
C ALA A 125 -0.30 -11.93 11.73
N LYS A 126 -1.51 -11.36 11.80
CA LYS A 126 -2.63 -11.97 12.53
C LYS A 126 -3.30 -13.12 11.80
N HIS A 127 -3.49 -13.00 10.48
CA HIS A 127 -4.28 -13.99 9.70
C HIS A 127 -3.40 -15.06 9.07
N TYR A 128 -2.16 -14.71 8.67
CA TYR A 128 -1.28 -15.64 7.98
C TYR A 128 -0.06 -16.06 8.81
N GLY A 129 0.13 -15.47 10.00
CA GLY A 129 1.21 -15.81 10.92
C GLY A 129 2.59 -15.45 10.41
N PHE A 130 2.72 -14.31 9.74
CA PHE A 130 4.01 -13.76 9.34
C PHE A 130 4.69 -13.08 10.52
N ASP A 131 5.99 -13.29 10.62
CA ASP A 131 6.91 -12.43 11.33
C ASP A 131 7.26 -11.28 10.36
N ILE A 132 6.75 -10.09 10.62
CA ILE A 132 6.77 -8.98 9.66
C ILE A 132 7.10 -7.66 10.33
N ASP A 133 8.11 -6.98 9.81
CA ASP A 133 8.47 -5.64 10.20
C ASP A 133 7.94 -4.60 9.20
N VAL A 134 7.90 -3.35 9.62
CA VAL A 134 7.43 -2.22 8.81
C VAL A 134 8.53 -1.18 8.68
N ILE A 135 8.77 -0.72 7.46
CA ILE A 135 9.60 0.44 7.16
C ILE A 135 8.70 1.62 6.83
N GLU A 136 8.90 2.73 7.53
CA GLU A 136 8.21 3.99 7.27
C GLU A 136 9.18 5.17 7.51
N ARG A 137 9.18 6.13 6.58
CA ARG A 137 10.09 7.29 6.65
C ARG A 137 9.49 8.49 7.36
N ASP A 138 8.16 8.60 7.40
CA ASP A 138 7.46 9.68 8.09
C ASP A 138 7.40 9.40 9.58
N ARG A 139 8.13 10.20 10.37
CA ARG A 139 8.21 10.06 11.82
C ARG A 139 6.85 10.09 12.49
N THR A 140 5.93 10.95 12.03
CA THR A 140 4.60 11.06 12.62
C THR A 140 3.78 9.79 12.35
N ALA A 141 3.92 9.20 11.16
CA ALA A 141 3.30 7.92 10.83
C ALA A 141 3.88 6.79 11.68
N VAL A 142 5.20 6.74 11.86
CA VAL A 142 5.88 5.77 12.74
C VAL A 142 5.37 5.83 14.18
N GLU A 143 5.32 7.02 14.76
CA GLU A 143 4.85 7.21 16.14
C GLU A 143 3.39 6.73 16.31
N ARG A 144 2.52 7.04 15.35
CA ARG A 144 1.12 6.59 15.37
C ARG A 144 0.97 5.08 15.15
N SER A 145 1.73 4.54 14.21
CA SER A 145 1.74 3.10 13.93
C SER A 145 2.18 2.29 15.15
N ARG A 146 3.26 2.70 15.82
CA ARG A 146 3.73 2.05 17.06
C ARG A 146 2.68 2.08 18.17
N LYS A 147 2.06 3.24 18.42
CA LYS A 147 1.01 3.37 19.42
C LYS A 147 -0.22 2.51 19.11
N LEU A 148 -0.59 2.44 17.82
CA LEU A 148 -1.66 1.58 17.35
C LEU A 148 -1.35 0.09 17.60
N LEU A 149 -0.16 -0.37 17.20
CA LEU A 149 0.24 -1.76 17.34
C LEU A 149 0.32 -2.19 18.81
N GLU A 150 0.83 -1.30 19.67
CA GLU A 150 0.82 -1.50 21.13
C GLU A 150 -0.61 -1.68 21.67
N SER A 151 -1.55 -0.82 21.24
CA SER A 151 -2.95 -0.90 21.67
C SER A 151 -3.65 -2.19 21.22
N LEU A 152 -3.25 -2.75 20.09
CA LEU A 152 -3.74 -4.01 19.53
C LEU A 152 -3.01 -5.24 20.11
N GLY A 153 -1.94 -5.04 20.90
CA GLY A 153 -1.09 -6.13 21.39
C GLY A 153 -0.42 -6.94 20.26
N ILE A 154 -0.03 -6.27 19.18
CA ILE A 154 0.62 -6.89 18.01
C ILE A 154 2.10 -6.58 18.03
N ASP A 155 2.91 -7.63 18.00
CA ASP A 155 4.36 -7.55 17.94
C ASP A 155 4.82 -7.38 16.49
N ILE A 156 4.99 -6.12 16.09
CA ILE A 156 5.51 -5.70 14.79
C ILE A 156 6.45 -4.53 15.03
N ASP A 157 7.70 -4.67 14.62
CA ASP A 157 8.64 -3.57 14.67
C ASP A 157 8.40 -2.57 13.54
N VAL A 158 8.31 -1.29 13.89
CA VAL A 158 8.18 -0.19 12.93
C VAL A 158 9.48 0.60 12.91
N LEU A 159 10.21 0.50 11.81
CA LEU A 159 11.53 1.10 11.64
C LEU A 159 11.39 2.47 10.96
N GLU A 160 11.88 3.53 11.66
CA GLU A 160 11.93 4.90 11.11
C GLU A 160 13.11 5.00 10.15
N THR A 161 12.89 4.58 8.91
CA THR A 161 13.91 4.61 7.86
C THR A 161 13.27 4.66 6.48
N SER A 162 14.00 5.12 5.48
CA SER A 162 13.53 5.06 4.09
C SER A 162 13.91 3.74 3.43
N ALA A 163 13.15 3.36 2.41
CA ALA A 163 13.44 2.18 1.59
C ALA A 163 14.85 2.24 0.95
N GLN A 164 15.34 3.44 0.64
CA GLN A 164 16.66 3.63 0.03
C GLN A 164 17.82 3.50 1.01
N THR A 165 17.58 3.76 2.30
CA THR A 165 18.63 3.73 3.35
C THR A 165 18.62 2.45 4.18
N PHE A 166 17.53 1.69 4.14
CA PHE A 166 17.45 0.39 4.81
C PHE A 166 18.40 -0.62 4.16
N ASN A 167 19.16 -1.38 4.96
CA ASN A 167 20.20 -2.28 4.47
C ASN A 167 19.88 -3.76 4.65
N ASP A 168 19.01 -4.10 5.58
CA ASP A 168 18.86 -5.46 6.07
C ASP A 168 17.74 -6.26 5.34
N TYR A 169 17.48 -5.92 4.05
CA TYR A 169 16.52 -6.67 3.23
C TYR A 169 16.84 -8.15 3.11
N GLU A 170 18.11 -8.52 3.23
CA GLU A 170 18.57 -9.90 3.18
C GLU A 170 18.09 -10.75 4.36
N GLU A 171 17.61 -10.14 5.45
CA GLU A 171 17.10 -10.88 6.60
C GLU A 171 15.69 -11.43 6.36
N TYR A 172 15.00 -10.96 5.33
CA TYR A 172 13.62 -11.29 5.03
C TYR A 172 13.48 -12.19 3.79
N HIS A 173 12.47 -13.05 3.82
CA HIS A 173 12.11 -13.92 2.68
C HIS A 173 11.09 -13.26 1.75
N THR A 174 10.38 -12.24 2.23
CA THR A 174 9.46 -11.44 1.41
C THR A 174 9.64 -9.96 1.70
N VAL A 175 9.75 -9.16 0.64
CA VAL A 175 9.74 -7.70 0.72
C VAL A 175 8.43 -7.22 0.09
N HIS A 176 7.50 -6.71 0.91
CA HIS A 176 6.28 -6.09 0.43
C HIS A 176 6.52 -4.61 0.12
N VAL A 177 6.09 -4.15 -1.05
CA VAL A 177 6.23 -2.76 -1.47
C VAL A 177 4.84 -2.16 -1.73
N ALA A 178 4.48 -1.16 -0.92
CA ALA A 178 3.20 -0.46 -1.04
C ALA A 178 3.11 0.39 -2.31
N SER A 179 1.89 0.69 -2.76
CA SER A 179 1.63 1.40 -4.03
C SER A 179 2.18 2.81 -4.11
N MET A 180 2.36 3.48 -2.97
CA MET A 180 2.83 4.87 -2.91
C MET A 180 4.32 4.99 -2.58
N VAL A 181 5.04 3.90 -2.55
CA VAL A 181 6.49 3.92 -2.37
C VAL A 181 7.15 4.48 -3.63
N GLY A 182 7.97 5.51 -3.44
CA GLY A 182 8.55 6.29 -4.54
C GLY A 182 7.55 7.32 -5.11
N GLN A 183 7.78 8.61 -4.88
CA GLN A 183 6.89 9.69 -5.35
C GLN A 183 7.11 10.05 -6.81
N SER A 184 8.25 9.68 -7.38
CA SER A 184 8.61 9.84 -8.78
C SER A 184 9.04 8.50 -9.39
N ARG A 185 9.23 8.46 -10.72
CA ARG A 185 9.77 7.28 -11.41
C ARG A 185 11.22 7.02 -11.04
N ASP A 186 11.98 8.07 -10.78
CA ASP A 186 13.38 7.96 -10.38
C ASP A 186 13.47 7.40 -8.95
N GLU A 187 12.66 7.92 -8.03
CA GLU A 187 12.59 7.42 -6.66
C GLU A 187 12.10 5.96 -6.60
N GLU A 188 11.09 5.58 -7.39
CA GLU A 188 10.66 4.19 -7.54
C GLU A 188 11.83 3.29 -7.97
N LEU A 189 12.57 3.72 -9.00
CA LEU A 189 13.70 2.97 -9.52
C LEU A 189 14.81 2.82 -8.47
N GLU A 190 15.15 3.89 -7.75
CA GLU A 190 16.13 3.87 -6.66
C GLU A 190 15.73 2.88 -5.56
N VAL A 191 14.47 2.87 -5.15
CA VAL A 191 13.95 1.92 -4.15
C VAL A 191 14.15 0.48 -4.62
N PHE A 192 13.71 0.15 -5.84
CA PHE A 192 13.84 -1.22 -6.34
C PHE A 192 15.29 -1.63 -6.62
N GLN A 193 16.15 -0.70 -7.03
CA GLN A 193 17.60 -0.94 -7.14
C GLN A 193 18.21 -1.25 -5.77
N LYS A 194 17.84 -0.49 -4.74
CA LYS A 194 18.31 -0.73 -3.38
C LYS A 194 17.85 -2.09 -2.86
N ILE A 195 16.57 -2.41 -2.99
CA ILE A 195 16.05 -3.72 -2.62
C ILE A 195 16.83 -4.81 -3.34
N ARG A 196 16.94 -4.74 -4.66
CA ARG A 196 17.65 -5.72 -5.49
C ARG A 196 19.08 -5.96 -5.04
N SER A 197 19.80 -4.90 -4.69
CA SER A 197 21.22 -4.99 -4.28
C SER A 197 21.42 -5.66 -2.91
N SER A 198 20.37 -5.84 -2.14
CA SER A 198 20.41 -6.36 -0.78
C SER A 198 19.60 -7.66 -0.60
N LEU A 199 19.03 -8.24 -1.68
CA LEU A 199 18.24 -9.47 -1.60
C LEU A 199 19.11 -10.72 -1.58
N ARG A 200 18.61 -11.76 -0.90
CA ARG A 200 19.05 -13.15 -1.08
C ARG A 200 18.41 -13.77 -2.33
N SER A 201 19.04 -14.80 -2.86
CA SER A 201 18.60 -15.50 -4.10
C SER A 201 17.19 -16.09 -4.06
N HIS A 202 16.60 -16.24 -2.89
CA HIS A 202 15.27 -16.85 -2.70
C HIS A 202 14.24 -15.87 -2.10
N THR A 203 14.56 -14.58 -2.05
CA THR A 203 13.62 -13.56 -1.58
C THR A 203 12.64 -13.17 -2.69
N HIS A 204 11.37 -13.12 -2.36
CA HIS A 204 10.33 -12.61 -3.24
C HIS A 204 10.00 -11.15 -2.91
N ILE A 205 9.71 -10.36 -3.94
CA ILE A 205 9.16 -9.03 -3.77
C ILE A 205 7.68 -9.10 -4.13
N MET A 206 6.81 -8.77 -3.18
CA MET A 206 5.40 -8.52 -3.42
C MET A 206 5.21 -7.04 -3.69
N ALA A 207 5.04 -6.66 -4.95
CA ALA A 207 4.82 -5.27 -5.35
C ALA A 207 3.35 -5.05 -5.74
N ARG A 208 2.77 -3.96 -5.29
CA ARG A 208 1.45 -3.52 -5.74
C ARG A 208 1.56 -2.77 -7.04
N THR A 209 0.74 -3.15 -8.00
CA THR A 209 0.61 -2.47 -9.29
C THR A 209 -0.85 -2.23 -9.62
N VAL A 210 -1.15 -1.55 -10.71
CA VAL A 210 -2.52 -1.21 -11.13
C VAL A 210 -2.68 -1.30 -12.63
N HIS A 211 -3.92 -1.56 -13.08
CA HIS A 211 -4.29 -1.70 -14.48
C HIS A 211 -5.54 -0.87 -14.82
N GLY A 212 -5.72 -0.58 -16.10
CA GLY A 212 -6.90 0.14 -16.62
C GLY A 212 -7.11 1.49 -15.91
N ASN A 213 -8.34 1.80 -15.60
CA ASN A 213 -8.74 3.07 -14.97
C ASN A 213 -8.20 3.22 -13.54
N ARG A 214 -7.83 2.11 -12.86
CA ARG A 214 -7.19 2.16 -11.53
C ARG A 214 -5.87 2.92 -11.53
N LYS A 215 -5.27 3.13 -12.71
CA LYS A 215 -4.11 4.02 -12.90
C LYS A 215 -4.41 5.47 -12.55
N LEU A 216 -5.66 5.87 -12.41
CA LEU A 216 -6.04 7.19 -11.90
C LEU A 216 -5.71 7.39 -10.42
N LEU A 217 -5.70 6.31 -9.63
CA LEU A 217 -5.44 6.37 -8.19
C LEU A 217 -3.96 6.12 -7.84
N TYR A 218 -3.35 5.13 -8.49
CA TYR A 218 -1.95 4.76 -8.23
C TYR A 218 -1.15 4.63 -9.52
N ARG A 219 0.17 4.65 -9.38
CA ARG A 219 1.05 4.38 -10.52
C ARG A 219 1.23 2.87 -10.70
N PRO A 220 1.23 2.36 -11.94
CA PRO A 220 1.68 1.00 -12.18
C PRO A 220 3.20 0.91 -11.96
N VAL A 221 3.68 -0.24 -11.53
CA VAL A 221 5.11 -0.53 -11.49
C VAL A 221 5.70 -0.30 -12.88
N SER A 222 6.80 0.46 -12.97
CA SER A 222 7.39 0.89 -14.22
C SER A 222 8.04 -0.25 -15.01
N ASP A 223 8.14 -0.09 -16.32
CA ASP A 223 8.84 -1.04 -17.17
C ASP A 223 10.33 -1.18 -16.81
N ASN A 224 10.94 -0.12 -16.29
CA ASN A 224 12.32 -0.17 -15.84
C ASN A 224 12.46 -1.13 -14.64
N VAL A 225 11.58 -1.04 -13.67
CA VAL A 225 11.52 -1.98 -12.54
C VAL A 225 11.21 -3.39 -13.01
N ARG A 226 10.20 -3.57 -13.88
CA ARG A 226 9.82 -4.88 -14.43
C ARG A 226 10.97 -5.60 -15.13
N ARG A 227 11.86 -4.86 -15.82
CA ARG A 227 13.05 -5.42 -16.49
C ARG A 227 14.18 -5.79 -15.53
N MET A 228 14.14 -5.35 -14.30
CA MET A 228 15.16 -5.68 -13.29
C MET A 228 14.99 -7.05 -12.65
N PHE A 229 13.79 -7.64 -12.77
CA PHE A 229 13.41 -8.85 -12.05
C PHE A 229 12.71 -9.85 -12.98
N SER A 230 12.68 -11.13 -12.58
CA SER A 230 11.75 -12.10 -13.09
C SER A 230 10.35 -11.82 -12.52
N ILE A 231 9.32 -11.81 -13.37
CA ILE A 231 7.93 -11.68 -12.92
C ILE A 231 7.38 -13.10 -12.77
N GLU A 232 7.27 -13.56 -11.53
CA GLU A 232 6.79 -14.92 -11.22
C GLU A 232 5.28 -15.04 -11.36
N ALA A 233 4.55 -14.02 -10.92
CA ALA A 233 3.12 -13.92 -11.07
C ALA A 233 2.63 -12.47 -11.05
N GLU A 234 1.50 -12.23 -11.72
CA GLU A 234 0.77 -10.97 -11.63
C GLU A 234 -0.73 -11.29 -11.63
N ARG A 235 -1.42 -10.91 -10.55
CA ARG A 235 -2.84 -11.16 -10.34
C ARG A 235 -3.61 -9.86 -10.24
N ARG A 236 -4.63 -9.72 -11.10
CA ARG A 236 -5.56 -8.59 -11.08
C ARG A 236 -6.70 -8.89 -10.11
N PRO A 237 -7.18 -7.89 -9.37
CA PRO A 237 -8.34 -8.06 -8.52
C PRO A 237 -9.61 -8.33 -9.36
N SER A 238 -10.51 -9.15 -8.84
CA SER A 238 -11.76 -9.49 -9.51
C SER A 238 -12.83 -8.40 -9.42
N SER A 239 -12.79 -7.50 -8.39
CA SER A 239 -13.78 -6.45 -8.17
C SER A 239 -13.24 -5.38 -7.23
N GLU A 240 -13.94 -4.86 -6.31
CA GLU A 240 -13.76 -3.80 -5.31
C GLU A 240 -12.33 -3.38 -4.89
N ILE A 241 -11.29 -4.18 -5.15
CA ILE A 241 -9.90 -3.86 -4.82
C ILE A 241 -9.27 -3.06 -5.97
N VAL A 242 -8.51 -2.03 -5.64
CA VAL A 242 -7.83 -1.19 -6.63
C VAL A 242 -6.54 -1.84 -7.13
N ASN A 243 -5.73 -2.37 -6.21
CA ASN A 243 -4.40 -2.87 -6.49
C ASN A 243 -4.39 -4.31 -7.04
N SER A 244 -3.47 -4.55 -7.94
CA SER A 244 -3.05 -5.88 -8.39
C SER A 244 -1.83 -6.32 -7.60
N ALA A 245 -1.70 -7.62 -7.37
CA ALA A 245 -0.53 -8.23 -6.75
C ALA A 245 0.47 -8.69 -7.81
N MET A 246 1.74 -8.35 -7.66
CA MET A 246 2.82 -8.77 -8.54
C MET A 246 3.97 -9.34 -7.72
N VAL A 247 4.35 -10.59 -8.00
CA VAL A 247 5.50 -11.24 -7.36
C VAL A 247 6.70 -11.19 -8.30
N LEU A 248 7.78 -10.64 -7.78
CA LEU A 248 9.06 -10.51 -8.47
C LEU A 248 10.13 -11.32 -7.74
N SER A 249 11.10 -11.85 -8.48
CA SER A 249 12.28 -12.52 -7.96
C SER A 249 13.56 -12.07 -8.69
N MET A 250 14.71 -12.43 -8.16
CA MET A 250 15.97 -12.28 -8.89
C MET A 250 16.01 -13.28 -10.05
N TYR A 251 16.68 -12.90 -11.16
CA TYR A 251 16.94 -13.82 -12.27
C TYR A 251 17.82 -14.97 -11.83
#